data_cf1394483edac9fcedac232bb3256893
#
_entry.id   cf1394483edac9fcedac232bb3256893
#
_cell.length_a   1.000
_cell.length_b   1.000
_cell.length_c   1.000
_cell.angle_alpha   90.00
_cell.angle_beta   90.00
_cell.angle_gamma   90.00
#
_symmetry.space_group_name_H-M   'P 1'
#
loop_
_entity.id
_entity.type
_entity.pdbx_description
1 polymer ?
#
loop_
_entity_poly.entity_id
_entity_poly.type
_entity_poly.pdbx_seq_one_letter_code
_entity_poly.pdbx_strand_id
1 'polypeptide(L)'
;MSEIGDSIQAKCLAFADRVIKLNDYLLAQAATAHEEYKKSRLQKKGKQTSSFLHHTSDISAAAIPVHMQSVTVLCNQLLRSGTSIGANNAEATSGISKADFKSKSYIALKEARESLYWLQLLHRNDYLNDKQFESIYTDCEELVKILTHRCKKVDENDGGGK
;
A
#
# COMPACT_ATOMS: atom_id res chain seq x y z
N MET A 1 29.51 4.44 2.46
CA MET A 1 28.09 4.91 2.36
C MET A 1 27.96 6.08 3.32
N SER A 2 27.14 7.11 3.04
CA SER A 2 26.99 8.23 3.97
C SER A 2 25.98 7.88 5.06
N GLU A 3 26.19 8.29 6.31
CA GLU A 3 25.26 8.09 7.45
C GLU A 3 23.80 8.48 7.10
N ILE A 4 23.62 9.49 6.24
CA ILE A 4 22.31 9.94 5.78
C ILE A 4 21.65 8.88 4.86
N GLY A 5 22.42 8.23 3.99
CA GLY A 5 21.91 7.17 3.10
C GLY A 5 21.44 5.95 3.89
N ASP A 6 22.21 5.57 4.90
CA ASP A 6 21.90 4.45 5.79
C ASP A 6 20.64 4.73 6.63
N SER A 7 20.46 5.99 7.10
CA SER A 7 19.26 6.42 7.82
C SER A 7 17.98 6.36 6.96
N ILE A 8 18.06 6.76 5.68
CA ILE A 8 16.92 6.68 4.76
C ILE A 8 16.57 5.21 4.45
N GLN A 9 17.57 4.37 4.22
CA GLN A 9 17.37 2.95 3.97
C GLN A 9 16.70 2.27 5.17
N ALA A 10 17.12 2.59 6.38
CA ALA A 10 16.50 2.05 7.60
C ALA A 10 15.01 2.43 7.70
N LYS A 11 14.64 3.68 7.38
CA LYS A 11 13.23 4.12 7.34
C LYS A 11 12.43 3.40 6.24
N CYS A 12 13.02 3.20 5.06
CA CYS A 12 12.39 2.44 3.97
C CYS A 12 12.11 0.99 4.38
N LEU A 13 13.07 0.32 5.04
CA LEU A 13 12.89 -1.04 5.55
C LEU A 13 11.81 -1.10 6.63
N ALA A 14 11.83 -0.17 7.60
CA ALA A 14 10.82 -0.11 8.65
C ALA A 14 9.40 0.09 8.07
N PHE A 15 9.26 0.94 7.06
CA PHE A 15 7.99 1.12 6.37
C PHE A 15 7.56 -0.13 5.60
N ALA A 16 8.48 -0.77 4.86
CA ALA A 16 8.21 -2.01 4.13
C ALA A 16 7.73 -3.14 5.07
N ASP A 17 8.37 -3.31 6.22
CA ASP A 17 7.96 -4.27 7.25
C ASP A 17 6.53 -4.00 7.76
N ARG A 18 6.18 -2.74 7.93
CA ARG A 18 4.81 -2.35 8.33
C ARG A 18 3.80 -2.65 7.24
N VAL A 19 4.15 -2.39 5.99
CA VAL A 19 3.29 -2.69 4.82
C VAL A 19 3.06 -4.19 4.70
N ILE A 20 4.09 -5.03 4.87
CA ILE A 20 3.97 -6.49 4.86
C ILE A 20 3.01 -6.95 5.95
N LYS A 21 3.22 -6.51 7.19
CA LYS A 21 2.35 -6.87 8.34
C LYS A 21 0.91 -6.41 8.13
N LEU A 22 0.71 -5.22 7.58
CA LEU A 22 -0.61 -4.70 7.26
C LEU A 22 -1.29 -5.53 6.17
N ASN A 23 -0.56 -5.90 5.12
CA ASN A 23 -1.06 -6.78 4.06
C ASN A 23 -1.55 -8.11 4.62
N ASP A 24 -0.74 -8.79 5.43
CA ASP A 24 -1.09 -10.06 6.05
C ASP A 24 -2.33 -9.95 6.94
N TYR A 25 -2.39 -8.89 7.74
CA TYR A 25 -3.53 -8.61 8.61
C TYR A 25 -4.84 -8.42 7.83
N LEU A 26 -4.82 -7.59 6.78
CA LEU A 26 -6.03 -7.29 5.99
C LEU A 26 -6.50 -8.51 5.19
N LEU A 27 -5.58 -9.31 4.64
CA LEU A 27 -5.92 -10.54 3.94
C LEU A 27 -6.51 -11.60 4.90
N ALA A 28 -5.96 -11.73 6.10
CA ALA A 28 -6.51 -12.62 7.11
C ALA A 28 -7.92 -12.20 7.56
N GLN A 29 -8.17 -10.91 7.75
CA GLN A 29 -9.51 -10.39 8.06
C GLN A 29 -10.50 -10.67 6.92
N ALA A 30 -10.11 -10.43 5.68
CA ALA A 30 -10.96 -10.69 4.52
C ALA A 30 -11.30 -12.18 4.38
N ALA A 31 -10.36 -13.08 4.63
CA ALA A 31 -10.57 -14.52 4.62
C ALA A 31 -11.57 -14.96 5.70
N THR A 32 -11.44 -14.43 6.93
CA THR A 32 -12.36 -14.72 8.04
C THR A 32 -13.78 -14.26 7.71
N ALA A 33 -13.94 -13.03 7.23
CA ALA A 33 -15.24 -12.50 6.83
C ALA A 33 -15.89 -13.33 5.71
N HIS A 34 -15.08 -13.82 4.76
CA HIS A 34 -15.56 -14.69 3.68
C HIS A 34 -16.08 -16.04 4.20
N GLU A 35 -15.38 -16.67 5.14
CA GLU A 35 -15.83 -17.93 5.74
C GLU A 35 -17.11 -17.78 6.56
N GLU A 36 -17.24 -16.69 7.32
CA GLU A 36 -18.47 -16.38 8.06
C GLU A 36 -19.66 -16.17 7.11
N TYR A 37 -19.45 -15.47 6.01
CA TYR A 37 -20.47 -15.31 4.97
C TYR A 37 -20.90 -16.63 4.36
N LYS A 38 -19.97 -17.52 4.00
CA LYS A 38 -20.30 -18.86 3.50
C LYS A 38 -21.14 -19.64 4.48
N LYS A 39 -20.78 -19.65 5.78
CA LYS A 39 -21.54 -20.32 6.84
C LYS A 39 -22.96 -19.76 6.95
N SER A 40 -23.11 -18.44 6.92
CA SER A 40 -24.43 -17.80 6.98
C SER A 40 -25.33 -18.13 5.79
N ARG A 41 -24.76 -18.23 4.57
CA ARG A 41 -25.50 -18.64 3.37
C ARG A 41 -25.96 -20.11 3.41
N LEU A 42 -25.10 -21.00 3.91
CA LEU A 42 -25.46 -22.42 4.04
C LEU A 42 -26.62 -22.61 5.04
N GLN A 43 -26.62 -21.87 6.17
CA GLN A 43 -27.71 -21.90 7.15
C GLN A 43 -29.03 -21.34 6.59
N LYS A 44 -28.97 -20.29 5.74
CA LYS A 44 -30.18 -19.75 5.08
C LYS A 44 -30.74 -20.70 4.01
N LYS A 45 -29.90 -21.42 3.25
CA LYS A 45 -30.34 -22.41 2.25
C LYS A 45 -31.07 -23.60 2.89
N GLY A 46 -30.75 -23.97 4.11
CA GLY A 46 -31.45 -25.03 4.85
C GLY A 46 -32.85 -24.64 5.36
N LYS A 47 -33.23 -23.35 5.26
CA LYS A 47 -34.55 -22.84 5.76
C LYS A 47 -35.49 -22.32 4.69
N GLN A 48 -35.11 -22.33 3.42
CA GLN A 48 -35.96 -21.87 2.29
C GLN A 48 -36.20 -22.94 1.27
N THR A 49 -37.30 -23.69 1.45
CA THR A 49 -38.16 -24.18 0.36
C THR A 49 -39.12 -23.05 0.03
N SER A 50 -39.11 -22.61 -1.23
CA SER A 50 -40.14 -21.77 -1.86
C SER A 50 -40.19 -20.28 -1.40
N SER A 51 -39.62 -19.42 -2.20
CA SER A 51 -40.32 -18.27 -2.78
C SER A 51 -39.37 -17.63 -3.83
N PHE A 52 -39.78 -17.75 -5.06
CA PHE A 52 -39.23 -17.00 -6.19
C PHE A 52 -39.75 -15.57 -6.11
N LEU A 53 -38.90 -14.60 -6.52
CA LEU A 53 -39.22 -13.25 -6.99
C LEU A 53 -38.81 -12.07 -6.08
N HIS A 54 -37.99 -11.29 -6.77
CA HIS A 54 -37.83 -9.82 -6.70
C HIS A 54 -37.22 -9.19 -5.44
N HIS A 55 -35.97 -8.76 -5.52
CA HIS A 55 -35.68 -7.32 -5.54
C HIS A 55 -34.18 -7.06 -5.72
N THR A 56 -33.86 -6.09 -6.56
CA THR A 56 -32.53 -5.55 -6.89
C THR A 56 -31.85 -4.80 -5.72
N SER A 57 -32.29 -5.04 -4.47
CA SER A 57 -31.73 -4.41 -3.27
C SER A 57 -30.66 -5.23 -2.54
N ASP A 58 -30.36 -6.46 -2.98
CA ASP A 58 -29.37 -7.32 -2.32
C ASP A 58 -27.97 -7.25 -2.94
N ILE A 59 -27.53 -6.04 -3.28
CA ILE A 59 -26.10 -5.77 -3.59
C ILE A 59 -25.21 -6.15 -2.38
N SER A 60 -25.74 -6.10 -1.16
CA SER A 60 -24.99 -6.47 0.06
C SER A 60 -24.64 -7.96 0.14
N ALA A 61 -25.48 -8.85 -0.40
CA ALA A 61 -25.25 -10.31 -0.32
C ALA A 61 -24.26 -10.84 -1.38
N ALA A 62 -24.13 -10.13 -2.52
CA ALA A 62 -23.13 -10.43 -3.56
C ALA A 62 -21.80 -9.71 -3.31
N ALA A 63 -21.77 -8.73 -2.39
CA ALA A 63 -20.64 -7.82 -2.21
C ALA A 63 -19.40 -8.45 -1.54
N ILE A 64 -19.55 -9.50 -0.71
CA ILE A 64 -18.41 -10.05 0.05
C ILE A 64 -17.35 -10.73 -0.84
N PRO A 65 -17.67 -11.55 -1.85
CA PRO A 65 -16.66 -12.05 -2.78
C PRO A 65 -15.96 -10.93 -3.58
N VAL A 66 -16.71 -9.88 -3.95
CA VAL A 66 -16.18 -8.70 -4.65
C VAL A 66 -15.30 -7.88 -3.72
N HIS A 67 -15.71 -7.71 -2.48
CA HIS A 67 -14.95 -7.00 -1.44
C HIS A 67 -13.60 -7.69 -1.15
N MET A 68 -13.58 -9.03 -1.07
CA MET A 68 -12.34 -9.78 -0.91
C MET A 68 -11.39 -9.63 -2.09
N GLN A 69 -11.90 -9.58 -3.33
CA GLN A 69 -11.07 -9.30 -4.51
C GLN A 69 -10.49 -7.89 -4.45
N SER A 70 -11.29 -6.89 -4.10
CA SER A 70 -10.86 -5.50 -4.04
C SER A 70 -9.76 -5.30 -3.00
N VAL A 71 -9.93 -5.82 -1.77
CA VAL A 71 -8.89 -5.71 -0.74
C VAL A 71 -7.60 -6.41 -1.16
N THR A 72 -7.67 -7.58 -1.78
CA THR A 72 -6.50 -8.31 -2.28
C THR A 72 -5.74 -7.49 -3.32
N VAL A 73 -6.45 -6.87 -4.28
CA VAL A 73 -5.82 -6.02 -5.30
C VAL A 73 -5.16 -4.80 -4.65
N LEU A 74 -5.85 -4.09 -3.76
CA LEU A 74 -5.31 -2.90 -3.09
C LEU A 74 -4.10 -3.23 -2.21
N CYS A 75 -4.17 -4.33 -1.47
CA CYS A 75 -3.08 -4.84 -0.65
C CYS A 75 -1.84 -5.19 -1.50
N ASN A 76 -2.03 -5.88 -2.62
CA ASN A 76 -0.94 -6.23 -3.53
C ASN A 76 -0.28 -4.98 -4.14
N GLN A 77 -1.06 -3.95 -4.50
CA GLN A 77 -0.52 -2.70 -5.02
C GLN A 77 0.27 -1.94 -3.93
N LEU A 78 -0.26 -1.84 -2.72
CA LEU A 78 0.45 -1.24 -1.60
C LEU A 78 1.74 -2.01 -1.26
N LEU A 79 1.69 -3.34 -1.25
CA LEU A 79 2.86 -4.19 -1.00
C LEU A 79 3.94 -3.94 -2.04
N ARG A 80 3.58 -3.94 -3.32
CA ARG A 80 4.49 -3.67 -4.44
C ARG A 80 5.14 -2.29 -4.31
N SER A 81 4.33 -1.24 -4.23
CA SER A 81 4.85 0.13 -4.15
C SER A 81 5.64 0.37 -2.86
N GLY A 82 5.14 -0.06 -1.71
CA GLY A 82 5.79 0.15 -0.41
C GLY A 82 7.16 -0.53 -0.30
N THR A 83 7.32 -1.74 -0.83
CA THR A 83 8.61 -2.44 -0.87
C THR A 83 9.55 -1.88 -1.93
N SER A 84 9.02 -1.38 -3.06
CA SER A 84 9.81 -0.76 -4.14
C SER A 84 10.51 0.53 -3.72
N ILE A 85 10.02 1.25 -2.71
CA ILE A 85 10.69 2.45 -2.18
C ILE A 85 12.11 2.12 -1.73
N GLY A 86 12.23 1.11 -0.86
CA GLY A 86 13.51 0.67 -0.30
C GLY A 86 14.44 0.04 -1.33
N ALA A 87 13.88 -0.75 -2.25
CA ALA A 87 14.65 -1.37 -3.32
C ALA A 87 15.31 -0.29 -4.23
N ASN A 88 14.51 0.68 -4.72
CA ASN A 88 15.05 1.76 -5.54
C ASN A 88 15.99 2.70 -4.77
N ASN A 89 15.76 2.90 -3.46
CA ASN A 89 16.68 3.65 -2.61
C ASN A 89 18.04 2.95 -2.48
N ALA A 90 18.07 1.62 -2.32
CA ALA A 90 19.28 0.82 -2.26
C ALA A 90 20.02 0.85 -3.62
N GLU A 91 19.30 0.70 -4.73
CA GLU A 91 19.88 0.82 -6.07
C GLU A 91 20.45 2.22 -6.32
N ALA A 92 19.78 3.30 -5.89
CA ALA A 92 20.29 4.65 -5.99
C ALA A 92 21.65 4.79 -5.30
N THR A 93 21.78 4.30 -4.08
CA THR A 93 23.04 4.39 -3.31
C THR A 93 24.18 3.55 -3.87
N SER A 94 23.86 2.53 -4.66
CA SER A 94 24.81 1.65 -5.38
C SER A 94 24.99 2.03 -6.84
N GLY A 95 24.37 3.15 -7.28
CA GLY A 95 24.37 3.59 -8.68
C GLY A 95 25.76 3.88 -9.23
N ILE A 96 25.99 3.49 -10.49
CA ILE A 96 27.26 3.64 -11.19
C ILE A 96 27.53 5.07 -11.73
N SER A 97 26.51 5.94 -11.68
CA SER A 97 26.61 7.33 -12.15
C SER A 97 25.63 8.25 -11.39
N LYS A 98 25.86 9.57 -11.50
CA LYS A 98 24.91 10.57 -10.98
C LYS A 98 23.55 10.48 -11.63
N ALA A 99 23.49 10.17 -12.93
CA ALA A 99 22.25 10.00 -13.66
C ALA A 99 21.46 8.78 -13.16
N ASP A 100 22.15 7.69 -12.86
CA ASP A 100 21.53 6.48 -12.28
C ASP A 100 21.01 6.76 -10.86
N PHE A 101 21.82 7.37 -9.99
CA PHE A 101 21.39 7.82 -8.67
C PHE A 101 20.13 8.69 -8.75
N LYS A 102 20.09 9.66 -9.66
CA LYS A 102 18.95 10.54 -9.89
C LYS A 102 17.70 9.75 -10.29
N SER A 103 17.86 8.92 -11.33
CA SER A 103 16.75 8.09 -11.86
C SER A 103 16.13 7.22 -10.77
N LYS A 104 16.94 6.48 -10.02
CA LYS A 104 16.48 5.60 -8.94
C LYS A 104 15.87 6.37 -7.78
N SER A 105 16.40 7.54 -7.41
CA SER A 105 15.82 8.41 -6.39
C SER A 105 14.42 8.89 -6.78
N TYR A 106 14.20 9.26 -8.05
CA TYR A 106 12.89 9.65 -8.55
C TYR A 106 11.91 8.49 -8.60
N ILE A 107 12.35 7.27 -8.95
CA ILE A 107 11.50 6.08 -8.91
C ILE A 107 11.08 5.80 -7.46
N ALA A 108 12.01 5.83 -6.50
CA ALA A 108 11.67 5.67 -5.08
C ALA A 108 10.62 6.69 -4.61
N LEU A 109 10.74 7.95 -5.02
CA LEU A 109 9.75 9.00 -4.70
C LEU A 109 8.38 8.72 -5.34
N LYS A 110 8.34 8.23 -6.57
CA LYS A 110 7.07 7.84 -7.24
C LYS A 110 6.38 6.70 -6.50
N GLU A 111 7.13 5.67 -6.12
CA GLU A 111 6.61 4.52 -5.37
C GLU A 111 6.08 4.95 -3.98
N ALA A 112 6.75 5.89 -3.30
CA ALA A 112 6.26 6.44 -2.04
C ALA A 112 4.93 7.20 -2.22
N ARG A 113 4.79 8.00 -3.27
CA ARG A 113 3.53 8.69 -3.58
C ARG A 113 2.41 7.72 -3.97
N GLU A 114 2.75 6.66 -4.72
CA GLU A 114 1.81 5.59 -5.06
C GLU A 114 1.33 4.87 -3.79
N SER A 115 2.23 4.61 -2.83
CA SER A 115 1.87 4.00 -1.55
C SER A 115 0.89 4.88 -0.75
N LEU A 116 1.07 6.21 -0.71
CA LEU A 116 0.09 7.13 -0.09
C LEU A 116 -1.30 7.00 -0.73
N TYR A 117 -1.37 6.90 -2.05
CA TYR A 117 -2.63 6.72 -2.77
C TYR A 117 -3.35 5.42 -2.37
N TRP A 118 -2.63 4.30 -2.30
CA TRP A 118 -3.22 3.02 -1.90
C TRP A 118 -3.67 3.02 -0.44
N LEU A 119 -2.90 3.64 0.48
CA LEU A 119 -3.30 3.82 1.88
C LEU A 119 -4.59 4.63 2.00
N GLN A 120 -4.72 5.72 1.23
CA GLN A 120 -5.96 6.51 1.20
C GLN A 120 -7.15 5.71 0.68
N LEU A 121 -6.98 4.88 -0.35
CA LEU A 121 -8.05 4.01 -0.85
C LEU A 121 -8.46 2.96 0.18
N LEU A 122 -7.51 2.33 0.86
CA LEU A 122 -7.80 1.37 1.93
C LEU A 122 -8.59 2.02 3.07
N HIS A 123 -8.21 3.23 3.48
CA HIS A 123 -8.92 3.97 4.52
C HIS A 123 -10.32 4.42 4.09
N ARG A 124 -10.46 5.00 2.88
CA ARG A 124 -11.75 5.48 2.36
C ARG A 124 -12.79 4.37 2.14
N ASN A 125 -12.36 3.13 2.05
CA ASN A 125 -13.20 1.94 1.88
C ASN A 125 -13.29 1.11 3.17
N ASP A 126 -13.00 1.72 4.33
CA ASP A 126 -13.17 1.13 5.68
C ASP A 126 -12.32 -0.14 5.94
N TYR A 127 -11.26 -0.37 5.14
CA TYR A 127 -10.30 -1.44 5.42
C TYR A 127 -9.33 -1.07 6.54
N LEU A 128 -9.08 0.23 6.74
CA LEU A 128 -8.27 0.78 7.82
C LEU A 128 -9.12 1.74 8.66
N ASN A 129 -9.07 1.62 9.97
CA ASN A 129 -9.60 2.66 10.86
C ASN A 129 -8.64 3.86 10.91
N ASP A 130 -9.13 5.01 11.44
CA ASP A 130 -8.37 6.27 11.50
C ASP A 130 -7.00 6.09 12.15
N LYS A 131 -6.93 5.41 13.30
CA LYS A 131 -5.68 5.19 14.03
C LYS A 131 -4.65 4.36 13.23
N GLN A 132 -5.10 3.32 12.56
CA GLN A 132 -4.25 2.49 11.71
C GLN A 132 -3.73 3.30 10.52
N PHE A 133 -4.65 4.03 9.87
CA PHE A 133 -4.33 4.87 8.73
C PHE A 133 -3.33 5.96 9.10
N GLU A 134 -3.62 6.81 10.08
CA GLU A 134 -2.75 7.91 10.50
C GLU A 134 -1.34 7.43 10.83
N SER A 135 -1.23 6.30 11.53
CA SER A 135 0.05 5.74 11.95
C SER A 135 0.94 5.34 10.76
N ILE A 136 0.42 4.62 9.76
CA ILE A 136 1.23 4.17 8.62
C ILE A 136 1.37 5.26 7.55
N TYR A 137 0.34 6.11 7.41
CA TYR A 137 0.34 7.23 6.48
C TYR A 137 1.42 8.25 6.82
N THR A 138 1.58 8.57 8.11
CA THR A 138 2.62 9.49 8.60
C THR A 138 4.03 9.00 8.26
N ASP A 139 4.30 7.70 8.40
CA ASP A 139 5.61 7.14 8.02
C ASP A 139 5.86 7.27 6.51
N CYS A 140 4.84 7.03 5.70
CA CYS A 140 4.94 7.17 4.26
C CYS A 140 5.14 8.64 3.83
N GLU A 141 4.42 9.58 4.46
CA GLU A 141 4.63 11.01 4.25
C GLU A 141 6.04 11.48 4.59
N GLU A 142 6.61 10.94 5.67
CA GLU A 142 8.00 11.25 6.03
C GLU A 142 8.96 10.81 4.91
N LEU A 143 8.79 9.59 4.37
CA LEU A 143 9.58 9.11 3.23
C LEU A 143 9.41 10.00 2.00
N VAL A 144 8.18 10.42 1.67
CA VAL A 144 7.93 11.35 0.57
C VAL A 144 8.66 12.68 0.77
N LYS A 145 8.64 13.24 1.98
CA LYS A 145 9.34 14.49 2.31
C LYS A 145 10.86 14.35 2.13
N ILE A 146 11.43 13.28 2.66
CA ILE A 146 12.87 13.00 2.56
C ILE A 146 13.31 12.79 1.11
N LEU A 147 12.59 11.94 0.36
CA LEU A 147 12.90 11.65 -1.05
C LEU A 147 12.70 12.87 -1.94
N THR A 148 11.67 13.69 -1.68
CA THR A 148 11.47 14.95 -2.41
C THR A 148 12.64 15.91 -2.19
N HIS A 149 13.13 16.05 -0.94
CA HIS A 149 14.29 16.89 -0.65
C HIS A 149 15.55 16.37 -1.36
N ARG A 150 15.77 15.05 -1.36
CA ARG A 150 16.89 14.42 -2.08
C ARG A 150 16.83 14.73 -3.58
N CYS A 151 15.68 14.53 -4.22
CA CYS A 151 15.50 14.79 -5.65
C CYS A 151 15.79 16.26 -6.01
N LYS A 152 15.30 17.21 -5.19
CA LYS A 152 15.58 18.65 -5.38
C LYS A 152 17.08 18.96 -5.32
N LYS A 153 17.78 18.43 -4.32
CA LYS A 153 19.25 18.62 -4.20
C LYS A 153 20.03 18.07 -5.40
N VAL A 154 19.57 16.95 -5.95
CA VAL A 154 20.19 16.36 -7.16
C VAL A 154 19.99 17.29 -8.35
N ASP A 155 18.81 17.86 -8.53
CA ASP A 155 18.51 18.80 -9.62
C ASP A 155 19.34 20.09 -9.51
N GLU A 156 19.47 20.65 -8.32
CA GLU A 156 20.28 21.85 -8.06
C GLU A 156 21.76 21.62 -8.43
N ASN A 157 22.30 20.44 -8.10
CA ASN A 157 23.68 20.08 -8.40
C ASN A 157 23.92 19.80 -9.90
N ASP A 158 22.89 19.42 -10.66
CA ASP A 158 22.96 19.25 -12.12
C ASP A 158 22.83 20.60 -12.86
N GLY A 159 22.09 21.58 -12.29
CA GLY A 159 21.88 22.90 -12.89
C GLY A 159 23.04 23.90 -12.66
N GLY A 160 23.95 23.64 -11.73
CA GLY A 160 25.09 24.52 -11.39
C GLY A 160 26.32 24.40 -12.30
N GLY A 161 26.27 23.63 -13.37
CA GLY A 161 27.35 23.41 -14.31
C GLY A 161 27.20 24.18 -15.64
N LYS A 162 26.86 25.50 -15.57
CA LYS A 162 26.96 26.42 -16.74
C LYS A 162 27.97 27.50 -16.47
#